data_81548096989caed5dce73a55a22c24b3
#
_entry.id   81548096989caed5dce73a55a22c24b3
#
_cell.length_a   1.000
_cell.length_b   1.000
_cell.length_c   1.000
_cell.angle_alpha   90.00
_cell.angle_beta   90.00
_cell.angle_gamma   90.00
#
_symmetry.space_group_name_H-M   'P 1'
#
loop_
_entity.id
_entity.type
_entity.pdbx_description
1 polymer ?
#
loop_
_entity_poly.entity_id
_entity_poly.type
_entity_poly.pdbx_seq_one_letter_code
_entity_poly.pdbx_strand_id
1 'polypeptide(L)'
;VLTMTGPDNYYDYHGRGLGTQYLLAEKFAQSLGVSLRVELCRDTAEMVSRLQAGDGDIIACLLPKGMKGMTAAGVCNEAKSCSWYVDEGNGELATALNKWFDRKLVAKVRKEEDMLFSKKAVTRRVYSPMLNRAGGVISHYDRYFQQYAPLARWDWRLVAAQCYQESTFDPQARSWAGACGLMQIMPKTAEYLGLPMGDIFNPEKNIEAACRYLAELNGKLSDVRDRQERVNFVLASYNGGILHIRDAMALAEKNGKNKHRWAEVSQYVLGLAKPQYYNDPVVKYGYMRGSETVDYVQRINARYDEYRGVARGTGGFTPFGGGSQSPRKSERKNRFEV
;
A
#
# COMPACT_ATOMS: atom_id res chain seq x y z
N VAL A 1 8.49 14.53 15.96
CA VAL A 1 8.57 15.56 14.91
C VAL A 1 7.20 15.93 14.43
N LEU A 2 7.01 17.20 14.04
CA LEU A 2 5.82 17.75 13.44
C LEU A 2 6.01 17.81 11.92
N THR A 3 5.02 17.33 11.15
CA THR A 3 5.08 17.31 9.69
C THR A 3 3.67 17.33 9.08
N MET A 4 3.58 17.44 7.76
CA MET A 4 2.33 17.32 7.01
C MET A 4 2.34 16.08 6.12
N THR A 5 1.15 15.59 5.76
CA THR A 5 1.06 14.58 4.72
C THR A 5 1.51 15.11 3.36
N GLY A 6 2.15 14.26 2.57
CA GLY A 6 2.60 14.62 1.22
C GLY A 6 3.79 13.79 0.75
N PRO A 7 4.05 13.77 -0.57
CA PRO A 7 5.06 12.88 -1.17
C PRO A 7 6.48 13.14 -0.68
N ASP A 8 6.83 14.42 -0.42
CA ASP A 8 8.16 14.79 0.08
C ASP A 8 8.23 14.80 1.62
N ASN A 9 7.11 15.01 2.31
CA ASN A 9 7.08 15.19 3.77
C ASN A 9 6.92 13.85 4.49
N TYR A 10 5.67 13.36 4.55
CA TYR A 10 5.33 12.09 5.18
C TYR A 10 4.12 11.44 4.50
N TYR A 11 4.20 10.13 4.28
CA TYR A 11 3.07 9.29 3.93
C TYR A 11 3.30 7.86 4.41
N ASP A 12 2.21 7.13 4.67
CA ASP A 12 2.28 5.71 4.96
C ASP A 12 2.32 4.90 3.67
N TYR A 13 3.25 3.94 3.62
CA TYR A 13 3.35 2.99 2.53
C TYR A 13 3.49 1.58 3.11
N HIS A 14 2.43 0.78 3.02
CA HIS A 14 2.36 -0.57 3.60
C HIS A 14 2.73 -0.61 5.10
N GLY A 15 2.28 0.37 5.87
CA GLY A 15 2.58 0.48 7.30
C GLY A 15 4.00 0.98 7.63
N ARG A 16 4.74 1.49 6.63
CA ARG A 16 6.02 2.16 6.79
C ARG A 16 5.91 3.63 6.40
N GLY A 17 6.42 4.50 7.26
CA GLY A 17 6.55 5.92 6.93
C GLY A 17 7.57 6.15 5.83
N LEU A 18 7.21 6.96 4.84
CA LEU A 18 8.05 7.40 3.73
C LEU A 18 7.92 8.91 3.53
N GLY A 19 8.68 9.43 2.58
CA GLY A 19 8.85 10.85 2.28
C GLY A 19 10.25 11.31 2.62
N THR A 20 10.87 12.10 1.76
CA THR A 20 12.26 12.53 1.90
C THR A 20 12.52 13.19 3.26
N GLN A 21 11.60 14.09 3.72
CA GLN A 21 11.77 14.80 4.99
C GLN A 21 11.66 13.85 6.18
N TYR A 22 10.68 12.92 6.15
CA TYR A 22 10.53 11.90 7.18
C TYR A 22 11.75 10.98 7.27
N LEU A 23 12.24 10.46 6.14
CA LEU A 23 13.40 9.57 6.12
C LEU A 23 14.68 10.26 6.61
N LEU A 24 14.82 11.55 6.37
CA LEU A 24 15.90 12.36 6.96
C LEU A 24 15.74 12.47 8.48
N ALA A 25 14.51 12.73 8.97
CA ALA A 25 14.24 12.79 10.41
C ALA A 25 14.49 11.43 11.11
N GLU A 26 14.11 10.32 10.46
CA GLU A 26 14.39 8.98 10.94
C GLU A 26 15.90 8.72 11.06
N LYS A 27 16.68 9.10 10.05
CA LYS A 27 18.16 8.98 10.08
C LYS A 27 18.79 9.87 11.14
N PHE A 28 18.26 11.05 11.37
CA PHE A 28 18.72 11.93 12.46
C PHE A 28 18.44 11.29 13.82
N ALA A 29 17.23 10.84 14.07
CA ALA A 29 16.86 10.16 15.32
C ALA A 29 17.74 8.91 15.56
N GLN A 30 17.98 8.10 14.52
CA GLN A 30 18.88 6.95 14.59
C GLN A 30 20.32 7.36 14.98
N SER A 31 20.82 8.49 14.46
CA SER A 31 22.16 8.99 14.80
C SER A 31 22.29 9.41 16.26
N LEU A 32 21.17 9.74 16.91
CA LEU A 32 21.09 10.07 18.32
C LEU A 32 20.76 8.85 19.22
N GLY A 33 20.46 7.68 18.62
CA GLY A 33 20.06 6.49 19.34
C GLY A 33 18.66 6.58 19.96
N VAL A 34 17.76 7.43 19.40
CA VAL A 34 16.39 7.63 19.88
C VAL A 34 15.35 7.17 18.86
N SER A 35 14.15 6.87 19.33
CA SER A 35 13.00 6.57 18.48
C SER A 35 12.35 7.86 17.96
N LEU A 36 11.84 7.82 16.71
CA LEU A 36 11.12 8.93 16.10
C LEU A 36 9.62 8.77 16.33
N ARG A 37 8.98 9.79 16.88
CA ARG A 37 7.52 9.95 16.90
C ARG A 37 7.11 11.02 15.90
N VAL A 38 6.14 10.70 15.05
CA VAL A 38 5.61 11.60 14.02
C VAL A 38 4.22 12.07 14.40
N GLU A 39 4.02 13.36 14.35
CA GLU A 39 2.74 14.03 14.56
C GLU A 39 2.35 14.77 13.27
N LEU A 40 1.22 14.39 12.70
CA LEU A 40 0.70 15.03 11.49
C LEU A 40 -0.09 16.28 11.85
N CYS A 41 0.25 17.38 11.18
CA CYS A 41 -0.43 18.66 11.27
C CYS A 41 -1.16 18.94 9.96
N ARG A 42 -2.25 19.70 10.04
CA ARG A 42 -3.07 20.08 8.87
C ARG A 42 -2.41 21.14 8.00
N ASP A 43 -1.71 22.07 8.65
CA ASP A 43 -1.09 23.20 8.00
C ASP A 43 0.13 23.73 8.76
N THR A 44 0.80 24.70 8.17
CA THR A 44 1.99 25.35 8.77
C THR A 44 1.67 26.06 10.08
N ALA A 45 0.49 26.65 10.23
CA ALA A 45 0.12 27.38 11.44
C ALA A 45 -0.02 26.43 12.64
N GLU A 46 -0.62 25.27 12.43
CA GLU A 46 -0.70 24.22 13.45
C GLU A 46 0.69 23.69 13.83
N MET A 47 1.60 23.45 12.85
CA MET A 47 2.96 23.02 13.16
C MET A 47 3.71 24.04 14.03
N VAL A 48 3.60 25.32 13.69
CA VAL A 48 4.24 26.41 14.45
C VAL A 48 3.68 26.49 15.85
N SER A 49 2.36 26.50 16.00
CA SER A 49 1.69 26.55 17.30
C SER A 49 2.08 25.37 18.21
N ARG A 50 2.10 24.17 17.64
CA ARG A 50 2.48 22.95 18.39
C ARG A 50 3.96 22.89 18.75
N LEU A 51 4.85 23.38 17.88
CA LEU A 51 6.27 23.51 18.20
C LEU A 51 6.48 24.45 19.39
N GLN A 52 5.86 25.63 19.35
CA GLN A 52 5.93 26.63 20.42
C GLN A 52 5.27 26.16 21.74
N ALA A 53 4.27 25.28 21.64
CA ALA A 53 3.65 24.65 22.81
C ALA A 53 4.48 23.50 23.41
N GLY A 54 5.56 23.08 22.74
CA GLY A 54 6.38 21.92 23.18
C GLY A 54 5.78 20.57 22.83
N ASP A 55 4.78 20.51 21.94
CA ASP A 55 4.16 19.24 21.49
C ASP A 55 5.03 18.49 20.48
N GLY A 56 6.17 19.06 20.09
CA GLY A 56 7.15 18.45 19.22
C GLY A 56 8.47 19.21 19.23
N ASP A 57 9.54 18.55 18.80
CA ASP A 57 10.89 19.09 18.90
C ASP A 57 11.37 19.72 17.58
N ILE A 58 10.89 19.20 16.45
CA ILE A 58 11.35 19.56 15.10
C ILE A 58 10.14 19.68 14.16
N ILE A 59 10.09 20.74 13.37
CA ILE A 59 9.25 20.78 12.17
C ILE A 59 10.07 20.19 11.01
N ALA A 60 9.73 18.98 10.62
CA ALA A 60 10.38 18.25 9.51
C ALA A 60 9.65 18.53 8.18
N CYS A 61 9.51 19.81 7.85
CA CYS A 61 9.02 20.32 6.57
C CYS A 61 9.91 21.49 6.13
N LEU A 62 10.08 21.64 4.83
CA LEU A 62 10.82 22.78 4.27
C LEU A 62 9.96 24.06 4.28
N LEU A 63 10.05 24.83 5.34
CA LEU A 63 9.35 26.11 5.48
C LEU A 63 10.26 27.29 5.10
N PRO A 64 9.71 28.42 4.62
CA PRO A 64 10.47 29.62 4.28
C PRO A 64 11.31 30.12 5.46
N LYS A 65 12.48 30.72 5.18
CA LYS A 65 13.31 31.30 6.21
C LYS A 65 12.72 32.59 6.78
N GLY A 66 13.10 32.90 8.02
CA GLY A 66 12.69 34.11 8.70
C GLY A 66 11.39 34.03 9.49
N MET A 67 10.93 32.82 9.79
CA MET A 67 9.77 32.60 10.69
C MET A 67 10.15 33.02 12.12
N LYS A 68 9.28 33.78 12.77
CA LYS A 68 9.50 34.30 14.13
C LYS A 68 9.28 33.21 15.20
N GLY A 69 10.05 33.32 16.29
CA GLY A 69 9.91 32.40 17.46
C GLY A 69 10.44 30.98 17.20
N MET A 70 11.20 30.79 16.11
CA MET A 70 11.77 29.49 15.75
C MET A 70 13.14 29.66 15.10
N THR A 71 14.02 28.68 15.30
CA THR A 71 15.37 28.64 14.73
C THR A 71 15.42 27.69 13.55
N ALA A 72 15.83 28.19 12.38
CA ALA A 72 16.08 27.37 11.21
C ALA A 72 17.31 26.49 11.44
N ALA A 73 17.18 25.17 11.24
CA ALA A 73 18.25 24.23 11.54
C ALA A 73 18.28 23.03 10.59
N GLY A 74 19.49 22.53 10.33
CA GLY A 74 19.72 21.26 9.61
C GLY A 74 19.30 21.30 8.16
N VAL A 75 18.25 20.55 7.84
CA VAL A 75 17.81 20.32 6.46
C VAL A 75 17.34 21.59 5.79
N CYS A 76 17.87 21.89 4.62
CA CYS A 76 17.47 23.02 3.80
C CYS A 76 17.42 22.67 2.31
N ASN A 77 16.61 23.41 1.52
CA ASN A 77 16.58 23.26 0.07
C ASN A 77 17.87 23.76 -0.60
N GLU A 78 18.03 23.49 -1.90
CA GLU A 78 19.24 23.89 -2.65
C GLU A 78 19.47 25.41 -2.65
N ALA A 79 18.41 26.18 -2.79
CA ALA A 79 18.45 27.64 -2.76
C ALA A 79 18.68 28.21 -1.35
N LYS A 80 18.70 27.38 -0.33
CA LYS A 80 18.76 27.78 1.10
C LYS A 80 17.69 28.79 1.50
N SER A 81 16.56 28.81 0.80
CA SER A 81 15.41 29.68 1.07
C SER A 81 14.41 29.07 2.03
N CYS A 82 14.41 27.74 2.15
CA CYS A 82 13.57 26.96 3.07
C CYS A 82 14.42 26.05 3.94
N SER A 83 13.97 25.79 5.16
CA SER A 83 14.68 24.95 6.13
C SER A 83 13.70 24.24 7.06
N TRP A 84 14.19 23.28 7.84
CA TRP A 84 13.52 22.77 9.03
C TRP A 84 13.63 23.77 10.17
N TYR A 85 12.81 23.59 11.20
CA TYR A 85 12.77 24.46 12.34
C TYR A 85 12.73 23.69 13.66
N VAL A 86 13.35 24.28 14.68
CA VAL A 86 13.22 23.90 16.08
C VAL A 86 12.75 25.14 16.88
N ASP A 87 12.28 24.92 18.09
CA ASP A 87 11.96 26.03 19.00
C ASP A 87 13.17 26.94 19.22
N GLU A 88 12.96 28.26 19.34
CA GLU A 88 14.03 29.25 19.52
C GLU A 88 14.85 29.00 20.78
N GLY A 89 14.24 28.45 21.84
CA GLY A 89 14.90 28.07 23.08
C GLY A 89 15.76 26.81 22.99
N ASN A 90 15.67 26.02 21.90
CA ASN A 90 16.37 24.74 21.74
C ASN A 90 17.61 24.82 20.85
N GLY A 91 18.58 25.68 21.25
CA GLY A 91 19.83 25.90 20.51
C GLY A 91 20.73 24.67 20.42
N GLU A 92 20.66 23.74 21.38
CA GLU A 92 21.44 22.50 21.36
C GLU A 92 20.96 21.58 20.22
N LEU A 93 19.65 21.42 20.08
CA LEU A 93 19.06 20.62 19.02
C LEU A 93 19.33 21.24 17.63
N ALA A 94 19.25 22.59 17.51
CA ALA A 94 19.63 23.31 16.30
C ALA A 94 21.08 23.04 15.90
N THR A 95 22.00 23.09 16.88
CA THR A 95 23.42 22.81 16.68
C THR A 95 23.66 21.36 16.25
N ALA A 96 22.99 20.40 16.90
CA ALA A 96 23.09 19.00 16.56
C ALA A 96 22.60 18.72 15.14
N LEU A 97 21.45 19.28 14.73
CA LEU A 97 20.90 19.17 13.39
C LEU A 97 21.85 19.78 12.33
N ASN A 98 22.39 20.95 12.59
CA ASN A 98 23.32 21.63 11.68
C ASN A 98 24.63 20.85 11.50
N LYS A 99 25.14 20.23 12.56
CA LYS A 99 26.35 19.40 12.51
C LYS A 99 26.11 18.07 11.79
N TRP A 100 24.93 17.48 11.96
CA TRP A 100 24.57 16.18 11.36
C TRP A 100 24.25 16.31 9.88
N PHE A 101 23.61 17.39 9.43
CA PHE A 101 23.09 17.50 8.09
C PHE A 101 24.19 17.65 7.03
N ASP A 102 24.22 16.71 6.08
CA ASP A 102 24.96 16.82 4.82
C ASP A 102 23.97 16.71 3.65
N ARG A 103 24.08 17.61 2.67
CA ARG A 103 23.24 17.59 1.46
C ARG A 103 23.26 16.28 0.69
N LYS A 104 24.38 15.55 0.74
CA LYS A 104 24.48 14.23 0.14
C LYS A 104 23.46 13.23 0.70
N LEU A 105 23.02 13.45 1.95
CA LEU A 105 21.97 12.64 2.58
C LEU A 105 20.64 12.73 1.84
N VAL A 106 20.28 13.93 1.31
CA VAL A 106 19.04 14.11 0.55
C VAL A 106 19.04 13.25 -0.70
N ALA A 107 20.12 13.27 -1.47
CA ALA A 107 20.25 12.45 -2.68
C ALA A 107 20.27 10.94 -2.34
N LYS A 108 20.92 10.56 -1.23
CA LYS A 108 20.95 9.19 -0.75
C LYS A 108 19.55 8.69 -0.37
N VAL A 109 18.81 9.49 0.40
CA VAL A 109 17.45 9.15 0.86
C VAL A 109 16.49 9.04 -0.34
N ARG A 110 16.53 9.97 -1.29
CA ARG A 110 15.71 9.89 -2.52
C ARG A 110 16.02 8.63 -3.32
N LYS A 111 17.29 8.29 -3.47
CA LYS A 111 17.68 7.05 -4.15
C LYS A 111 17.19 5.81 -3.42
N GLU A 112 17.24 5.80 -2.09
CA GLU A 112 16.68 4.72 -1.27
C GLU A 112 15.16 4.62 -1.47
N GLU A 113 14.45 5.74 -1.50
CA GLU A 113 13.01 5.80 -1.76
C GLU A 113 12.67 5.34 -3.20
N ASP A 114 13.40 5.79 -4.23
CA ASP A 114 13.22 5.36 -5.61
C ASP A 114 13.42 3.84 -5.80
N MET A 115 14.36 3.26 -5.05
CA MET A 115 14.57 1.81 -5.08
C MET A 115 13.35 1.02 -4.60
N LEU A 116 12.57 1.58 -3.66
CA LEU A 116 11.33 0.96 -3.16
C LEU A 116 10.28 0.75 -4.25
N PHE A 117 10.25 1.65 -5.22
CA PHE A 117 9.29 1.65 -6.32
C PHE A 117 9.84 1.02 -7.59
N SER A 118 11.07 0.53 -7.53
CA SER A 118 11.71 -0.15 -8.66
C SER A 118 11.27 -1.62 -8.76
N LYS A 119 11.50 -2.23 -9.93
CA LYS A 119 11.31 -3.68 -10.12
C LYS A 119 12.17 -4.54 -9.17
N LYS A 120 13.17 -3.94 -8.51
CA LYS A 120 14.07 -4.58 -7.53
C LYS A 120 13.56 -4.47 -6.09
N ALA A 121 12.41 -3.85 -5.88
CA ALA A 121 11.83 -3.64 -4.55
C ALA A 121 11.48 -4.95 -3.83
N VAL A 122 11.23 -6.04 -4.56
CA VAL A 122 10.98 -7.36 -4.01
C VAL A 122 12.04 -8.34 -4.49
N THR A 123 12.79 -8.90 -3.54
CA THR A 123 13.72 -10.01 -3.81
C THR A 123 12.90 -11.29 -3.82
N ARG A 124 12.76 -11.92 -4.99
CA ARG A 124 12.00 -13.16 -5.17
C ARG A 124 12.49 -13.95 -6.37
N ARG A 125 12.24 -15.26 -6.33
CA ARG A 125 12.31 -16.10 -7.53
C ARG A 125 11.00 -15.94 -8.30
N VAL A 126 11.08 -15.90 -9.61
CA VAL A 126 9.89 -15.82 -10.47
C VAL A 126 9.52 -17.23 -10.91
N TYR A 127 8.43 -17.74 -10.40
CA TYR A 127 7.86 -19.01 -10.83
C TYR A 127 6.86 -18.81 -11.96
N SER A 128 6.52 -19.90 -12.66
CA SER A 128 5.48 -19.87 -13.67
C SER A 128 4.13 -19.42 -13.06
N PRO A 129 3.36 -18.60 -13.74
CA PRO A 129 2.02 -18.21 -13.28
C PRO A 129 1.05 -19.40 -13.20
N MET A 130 1.37 -20.50 -13.87
CA MET A 130 0.61 -21.74 -13.83
C MET A 130 1.54 -22.94 -13.99
N LEU A 131 1.52 -23.85 -13.01
CA LEU A 131 2.42 -25.00 -12.95
C LEU A 131 2.06 -26.05 -14.01
N ASN A 132 0.78 -26.36 -14.19
CA ASN A 132 0.28 -27.30 -15.19
C ASN A 132 -1.09 -26.85 -15.71
N ARG A 133 -1.10 -26.21 -16.88
CA ARG A 133 -2.33 -25.68 -17.49
C ARG A 133 -3.31 -26.78 -17.89
N ALA A 134 -2.82 -27.87 -18.47
CA ALA A 134 -3.66 -28.99 -18.92
C ALA A 134 -4.29 -29.73 -17.72
N GLY A 135 -3.57 -29.85 -16.62
CA GLY A 135 -4.06 -30.48 -15.39
C GLY A 135 -4.82 -29.52 -14.46
N GLY A 136 -4.94 -28.24 -14.79
CA GLY A 136 -5.62 -27.25 -13.97
C GLY A 136 -4.91 -26.95 -12.64
N VAL A 137 -3.59 -27.18 -12.55
CA VAL A 137 -2.77 -26.92 -11.36
C VAL A 137 -2.11 -25.55 -11.49
N ILE A 138 -2.43 -24.62 -10.59
CA ILE A 138 -1.90 -23.25 -10.59
C ILE A 138 -0.52 -23.25 -9.95
N SER A 139 -0.36 -23.80 -8.76
CA SER A 139 0.88 -23.76 -7.99
C SER A 139 1.06 -25.00 -7.10
N HIS A 140 2.22 -25.13 -6.47
CA HIS A 140 2.47 -26.14 -5.43
C HIS A 140 1.63 -25.92 -4.16
N TYR A 141 0.97 -24.77 -4.04
CA TYR A 141 0.25 -24.33 -2.84
C TYR A 141 -1.27 -24.40 -2.98
N ASP A 142 -1.80 -24.90 -4.10
CA ASP A 142 -3.24 -24.92 -4.41
C ASP A 142 -4.07 -25.52 -3.27
N ARG A 143 -3.57 -26.58 -2.61
CA ARG A 143 -4.24 -27.20 -1.46
C ARG A 143 -4.47 -26.22 -0.31
N TYR A 144 -3.51 -25.32 -0.04
CA TYR A 144 -3.64 -24.34 1.03
C TYR A 144 -4.60 -23.21 0.64
N PHE A 145 -4.58 -22.76 -0.63
CA PHE A 145 -5.58 -21.83 -1.12
C PHE A 145 -6.98 -22.39 -1.04
N GLN A 146 -7.19 -23.66 -1.42
CA GLN A 146 -8.48 -24.34 -1.32
C GLN A 146 -8.95 -24.49 0.13
N GLN A 147 -8.04 -24.75 1.05
CA GLN A 147 -8.32 -24.91 2.48
C GLN A 147 -8.72 -23.59 3.14
N TYR A 148 -8.00 -22.49 2.86
CA TYR A 148 -8.13 -21.24 3.62
C TYR A 148 -8.94 -20.15 2.93
N ALA A 149 -9.11 -20.15 1.61
CA ALA A 149 -9.93 -19.15 0.91
C ALA A 149 -11.37 -19.04 1.42
N PRO A 150 -12.03 -20.15 1.87
CA PRO A 150 -13.36 -20.07 2.45
C PRO A 150 -13.48 -19.15 3.68
N LEU A 151 -12.40 -18.90 4.43
CA LEU A 151 -12.40 -17.94 5.55
C LEU A 151 -12.80 -16.54 5.08
N ALA A 152 -12.32 -16.11 3.93
CA ALA A 152 -12.67 -14.84 3.30
C ALA A 152 -13.95 -14.95 2.45
N ARG A 153 -14.55 -16.13 2.32
CA ARG A 153 -15.65 -16.44 1.39
C ARG A 153 -15.29 -16.17 -0.06
N TRP A 154 -14.03 -16.45 -0.43
CA TRP A 154 -13.49 -16.24 -1.77
C TRP A 154 -13.28 -17.57 -2.50
N ASP A 155 -13.24 -17.47 -3.83
CA ASP A 155 -12.73 -18.55 -4.66
C ASP A 155 -11.20 -18.67 -4.44
N TRP A 156 -10.71 -19.88 -4.23
CA TRP A 156 -9.30 -20.14 -3.99
C TRP A 156 -8.39 -19.64 -5.12
N ARG A 157 -8.89 -19.61 -6.36
CA ARG A 157 -8.15 -19.14 -7.54
C ARG A 157 -7.92 -17.61 -7.47
N LEU A 158 -8.81 -16.88 -6.82
CA LEU A 158 -8.61 -15.45 -6.57
C LEU A 158 -7.48 -15.22 -5.57
N VAL A 159 -7.43 -16.02 -4.50
CA VAL A 159 -6.32 -15.95 -3.53
C VAL A 159 -5.00 -16.36 -4.18
N ALA A 160 -5.01 -17.39 -5.06
CA ALA A 160 -3.84 -17.77 -5.86
C ALA A 160 -3.39 -16.65 -6.81
N ALA A 161 -4.33 -15.94 -7.46
CA ALA A 161 -4.03 -14.79 -8.31
C ALA A 161 -3.38 -13.64 -7.52
N GLN A 162 -3.88 -13.37 -6.31
CA GLN A 162 -3.30 -12.41 -5.40
C GLN A 162 -1.88 -12.84 -4.98
N CYS A 163 -1.69 -14.10 -4.56
CA CYS A 163 -0.38 -14.64 -4.20
C CYS A 163 0.65 -14.50 -5.33
N TYR A 164 0.24 -14.75 -6.57
CA TYR A 164 1.13 -14.55 -7.70
C TYR A 164 1.53 -13.07 -7.86
N GLN A 165 0.61 -12.14 -7.67
CA GLN A 165 0.91 -10.70 -7.72
C GLN A 165 1.87 -10.29 -6.60
N GLU A 166 1.73 -10.85 -5.40
CA GLU A 166 2.57 -10.56 -4.24
C GLU A 166 3.99 -11.09 -4.38
N SER A 167 4.14 -12.39 -4.67
CA SER A 167 5.43 -13.08 -4.57
C SER A 167 5.84 -13.86 -5.82
N THR A 168 4.97 -13.98 -6.84
CA THR A 168 5.13 -14.97 -7.93
C THR A 168 5.30 -16.41 -7.40
N PHE A 169 4.58 -16.73 -6.32
CA PHE A 169 4.64 -18.02 -5.60
C PHE A 169 5.99 -18.32 -4.93
N ASP A 170 6.83 -17.33 -4.66
CA ASP A 170 8.07 -17.55 -3.91
C ASP A 170 7.81 -17.44 -2.40
N PRO A 171 7.94 -18.54 -1.64
CA PRO A 171 7.70 -18.52 -0.19
C PRO A 171 8.80 -17.74 0.57
N GLN A 172 9.95 -17.49 -0.05
CA GLN A 172 11.06 -16.74 0.54
C GLN A 172 11.10 -15.28 0.08
N ALA A 173 10.07 -14.82 -0.66
CA ALA A 173 10.00 -13.45 -1.13
C ALA A 173 10.08 -12.45 0.04
N ARG A 174 10.90 -11.41 -0.15
CA ARG A 174 11.02 -10.28 0.78
C ARG A 174 10.94 -8.99 0.00
N SER A 175 10.05 -8.10 0.42
CA SER A 175 10.07 -6.74 -0.09
C SER A 175 11.10 -5.91 0.68
N TRP A 176 11.55 -4.86 0.03
CA TRP A 176 12.41 -3.89 0.70
C TRP A 176 11.70 -3.18 1.87
N ALA A 177 10.38 -2.99 1.78
CA ALA A 177 9.56 -2.45 2.87
C ALA A 177 9.42 -3.41 4.05
N GLY A 178 9.87 -4.67 3.92
CA GLY A 178 9.83 -5.68 4.97
C GLY A 178 8.69 -6.68 4.88
N ALA A 179 7.87 -6.65 3.82
CA ALA A 179 6.84 -7.66 3.60
C ALA A 179 7.47 -9.03 3.30
N CYS A 180 6.87 -10.10 3.79
CA CYS A 180 7.47 -11.44 3.80
C CYS A 180 6.52 -12.53 3.28
N GLY A 181 7.11 -13.50 2.57
CA GLY A 181 6.48 -14.76 2.19
C GLY A 181 5.53 -14.65 1.00
N LEU A 182 4.76 -15.72 0.80
CA LEU A 182 3.87 -15.89 -0.36
C LEU A 182 2.88 -14.73 -0.54
N MET A 183 2.29 -14.26 0.55
CA MET A 183 1.25 -13.24 0.55
C MET A 183 1.78 -11.86 1.01
N GLN A 184 3.10 -11.68 1.10
CA GLN A 184 3.77 -10.42 1.43
C GLN A 184 3.21 -9.76 2.70
N ILE A 185 3.16 -10.51 3.80
CA ILE A 185 2.65 -10.01 5.08
C ILE A 185 3.70 -9.13 5.74
N MET A 186 3.32 -7.90 6.13
CA MET A 186 4.18 -7.01 6.91
C MET A 186 4.36 -7.52 8.34
N PRO A 187 5.56 -7.35 8.97
CA PRO A 187 5.81 -7.81 10.34
C PRO A 187 4.78 -7.35 11.35
N LYS A 188 4.36 -6.08 11.32
CA LYS A 188 3.30 -5.56 12.20
C LYS A 188 1.95 -6.23 11.96
N THR A 189 1.63 -6.55 10.70
CA THR A 189 0.41 -7.28 10.35
C THR A 189 0.50 -8.73 10.82
N ALA A 190 1.67 -9.37 10.71
CA ALA A 190 1.91 -10.71 11.23
C ALA A 190 1.70 -10.77 12.74
N GLU A 191 2.27 -9.82 13.49
CA GLU A 191 2.07 -9.68 14.93
C GLU A 191 0.58 -9.50 15.27
N TYR A 192 -0.11 -8.60 14.59
CA TYR A 192 -1.55 -8.36 14.77
C TYR A 192 -2.39 -9.62 14.52
N LEU A 193 -2.05 -10.42 13.52
CA LEU A 193 -2.73 -11.67 13.16
C LEU A 193 -2.30 -12.88 14.01
N GLY A 194 -1.35 -12.69 14.93
CA GLY A 194 -0.80 -13.77 15.74
C GLY A 194 0.06 -14.76 14.95
N LEU A 195 0.66 -14.35 13.83
CA LEU A 195 1.60 -15.13 13.05
C LEU A 195 3.02 -14.90 13.58
N PRO A 196 3.65 -15.89 14.23
CA PRO A 196 5.02 -15.74 14.73
C PRO A 196 6.01 -15.44 13.60
N MET A 197 6.98 -14.55 13.86
CA MET A 197 7.99 -14.20 12.85
C MET A 197 8.82 -15.39 12.37
N GLY A 198 9.00 -16.43 13.19
CA GLY A 198 9.64 -17.69 12.80
C GLY A 198 8.85 -18.49 11.76
N ASP A 199 7.56 -18.24 11.66
CA ASP A 199 6.63 -18.95 10.76
C ASP A 199 6.23 -18.13 9.52
N ILE A 200 6.69 -16.88 9.42
CA ILE A 200 6.22 -15.93 8.39
C ILE A 200 6.54 -16.43 6.96
N PHE A 201 7.55 -17.27 6.79
CA PHE A 201 7.94 -17.90 5.52
C PHE A 201 7.36 -19.32 5.35
N ASN A 202 6.64 -19.85 6.35
CA ASN A 202 5.92 -21.10 6.20
C ASN A 202 4.75 -20.90 5.24
N PRO A 203 4.68 -21.65 4.11
CA PRO A 203 3.67 -21.44 3.08
C PRO A 203 2.25 -21.50 3.60
N GLU A 204 1.94 -22.53 4.39
CA GLU A 204 0.60 -22.76 4.93
C GLU A 204 0.17 -21.66 5.88
N LYS A 205 1.02 -21.35 6.88
CA LYS A 205 0.73 -20.33 7.91
C LYS A 205 0.64 -18.92 7.31
N ASN A 206 1.46 -18.61 6.31
CA ASN A 206 1.43 -17.34 5.61
C ASN A 206 0.12 -17.16 4.82
N ILE A 207 -0.32 -18.19 4.08
CA ILE A 207 -1.60 -18.20 3.35
C ILE A 207 -2.78 -18.11 4.33
N GLU A 208 -2.76 -18.89 5.41
CA GLU A 208 -3.81 -18.86 6.43
C GLU A 208 -3.97 -17.47 7.04
N ALA A 209 -2.87 -16.86 7.48
CA ALA A 209 -2.90 -15.53 8.07
C ALA A 209 -3.42 -14.48 7.08
N ALA A 210 -3.00 -14.54 5.81
CA ALA A 210 -3.50 -13.65 4.77
C ALA A 210 -5.02 -13.83 4.55
N CYS A 211 -5.52 -15.07 4.52
CA CYS A 211 -6.95 -15.34 4.36
C CYS A 211 -7.77 -14.83 5.56
N ARG A 212 -7.23 -14.89 6.78
CA ARG A 212 -7.85 -14.28 7.97
C ARG A 212 -7.92 -12.76 7.82
N TYR A 213 -6.84 -12.14 7.35
CA TYR A 213 -6.81 -10.68 7.11
C TYR A 213 -7.78 -10.25 6.01
N LEU A 214 -7.88 -11.00 4.91
CA LEU A 214 -8.88 -10.80 3.87
C LEU A 214 -10.31 -10.90 4.42
N ALA A 215 -10.57 -11.88 5.30
CA ALA A 215 -11.87 -12.03 5.97
C ALA A 215 -12.20 -10.81 6.85
N GLU A 216 -11.23 -10.30 7.60
CA GLU A 216 -11.40 -9.10 8.41
C GLU A 216 -11.69 -7.87 7.56
N LEU A 217 -10.92 -7.63 6.49
CA LEU A 217 -11.16 -6.54 5.55
C LEU A 217 -12.54 -6.63 4.89
N ASN A 218 -12.95 -7.86 4.52
CA ASN A 218 -14.28 -8.13 3.97
C ASN A 218 -15.39 -7.77 4.96
N GLY A 219 -15.18 -8.04 6.25
CA GLY A 219 -16.09 -7.62 7.33
C GLY A 219 -16.13 -6.11 7.50
N LYS A 220 -14.96 -5.45 7.54
CA LYS A 220 -14.85 -3.98 7.65
C LYS A 220 -15.47 -3.24 6.46
N LEU A 221 -15.62 -3.87 5.30
CA LEU A 221 -16.21 -3.33 4.08
C LEU A 221 -17.62 -3.87 3.79
N SER A 222 -18.33 -4.33 4.82
CA SER A 222 -19.68 -4.93 4.70
C SER A 222 -20.75 -3.96 4.18
N ASP A 223 -20.52 -2.65 4.28
CA ASP A 223 -21.34 -1.58 3.69
C ASP A 223 -21.33 -1.62 2.14
N VAL A 224 -20.29 -2.12 1.50
CA VAL A 224 -20.27 -2.45 0.06
C VAL A 224 -21.06 -3.76 -0.12
N ARG A 225 -22.37 -3.67 -0.34
CA ARG A 225 -23.28 -4.84 -0.35
C ARG A 225 -23.02 -5.81 -1.49
N ASP A 226 -22.68 -5.26 -2.68
CA ASP A 226 -22.30 -6.09 -3.83
C ASP A 226 -20.98 -6.81 -3.54
N ARG A 227 -21.02 -8.15 -3.59
CA ARG A 227 -19.84 -8.97 -3.29
C ARG A 227 -18.74 -8.85 -4.34
N GLN A 228 -19.10 -8.61 -5.59
CA GLN A 228 -18.12 -8.43 -6.68
C GLN A 228 -17.37 -7.12 -6.51
N GLU A 229 -18.11 -6.04 -6.26
CA GLU A 229 -17.51 -4.75 -5.96
C GLU A 229 -16.63 -4.84 -4.71
N ARG A 230 -17.14 -5.46 -3.63
CA ARG A 230 -16.41 -5.58 -2.36
C ARG A 230 -15.05 -6.25 -2.50
N VAL A 231 -14.89 -7.25 -3.37
CA VAL A 231 -13.61 -7.90 -3.64
C VAL A 231 -12.57 -6.87 -4.08
N ASN A 232 -12.91 -5.94 -4.97
CA ASN A 232 -12.00 -4.91 -5.44
C ASN A 232 -11.56 -3.98 -4.30
N PHE A 233 -12.49 -3.58 -3.43
CA PHE A 233 -12.20 -2.76 -2.26
C PHE A 233 -11.33 -3.50 -1.24
N VAL A 234 -11.55 -4.80 -1.03
CA VAL A 234 -10.73 -5.63 -0.14
C VAL A 234 -9.31 -5.78 -0.68
N LEU A 235 -9.15 -6.09 -1.97
CA LEU A 235 -7.84 -6.15 -2.63
C LEU A 235 -7.10 -4.81 -2.53
N ALA A 236 -7.80 -3.71 -2.81
CA ALA A 236 -7.25 -2.37 -2.69
C ALA A 236 -6.82 -2.04 -1.26
N SER A 237 -7.63 -2.46 -0.27
CA SER A 237 -7.35 -2.25 1.15
C SER A 237 -6.19 -3.11 1.65
N TYR A 238 -6.02 -4.32 1.11
CA TYR A 238 -4.89 -5.19 1.41
C TYR A 238 -3.57 -4.56 0.97
N ASN A 239 -3.54 -3.99 -0.24
CA ASN A 239 -2.36 -3.35 -0.80
C ASN A 239 -2.14 -1.93 -0.27
N GLY A 240 -3.14 -1.06 -0.34
CA GLY A 240 -3.01 0.38 -0.07
C GLY A 240 -3.48 0.83 1.32
N GLY A 241 -4.02 -0.10 2.12
CA GLY A 241 -4.56 0.20 3.44
C GLY A 241 -6.02 0.68 3.41
N ILE A 242 -6.84 0.09 4.29
CA ILE A 242 -8.28 0.36 4.34
C ILE A 242 -8.61 1.83 4.61
N LEU A 243 -7.76 2.54 5.34
CA LEU A 243 -8.00 3.92 5.73
C LEU A 243 -7.96 4.86 4.52
N HIS A 244 -6.96 4.71 3.64
CA HIS A 244 -6.89 5.45 2.38
C HIS A 244 -8.04 5.10 1.41
N ILE A 245 -8.44 3.83 1.39
CA ILE A 245 -9.59 3.41 0.58
C ILE A 245 -10.87 4.06 1.10
N ARG A 246 -11.04 4.20 2.42
CA ARG A 246 -12.16 4.94 3.03
C ARG A 246 -12.12 6.43 2.68
N ASP A 247 -10.94 7.05 2.65
CA ASP A 247 -10.77 8.42 2.20
C ASP A 247 -11.20 8.59 0.73
N ALA A 248 -10.79 7.67 -0.15
CA ALA A 248 -11.21 7.67 -1.56
C ALA A 248 -12.74 7.47 -1.72
N MET A 249 -13.35 6.62 -0.89
CA MET A 249 -14.81 6.45 -0.86
C MET A 249 -15.53 7.74 -0.41
N ALA A 250 -15.00 8.44 0.59
CA ALA A 250 -15.56 9.72 1.06
C ALA A 250 -15.43 10.81 0.00
N LEU A 251 -14.29 10.87 -0.72
CA LEU A 251 -14.12 11.79 -1.85
C LEU A 251 -15.11 11.50 -2.98
N ALA A 252 -15.32 10.22 -3.32
CA ALA A 252 -16.30 9.81 -4.32
C ALA A 252 -17.70 10.27 -3.95
N GLU A 253 -18.14 10.03 -2.71
CA GLU A 253 -19.42 10.45 -2.19
C GLU A 253 -19.59 11.98 -2.22
N LYS A 254 -18.60 12.74 -1.75
CA LYS A 254 -18.57 14.20 -1.79
C LYS A 254 -18.75 14.75 -3.21
N ASN A 255 -18.23 14.06 -4.21
CA ASN A 255 -18.32 14.44 -5.64
C ASN A 255 -19.51 13.82 -6.36
N GLY A 256 -20.54 13.33 -5.64
CA GLY A 256 -21.77 12.78 -6.21
C GLY A 256 -21.60 11.43 -6.93
N LYS A 257 -20.51 10.70 -6.62
CA LYS A 257 -20.23 9.37 -7.16
C LYS A 257 -20.67 8.27 -6.19
N ASN A 258 -20.91 7.09 -6.74
CA ASN A 258 -21.26 5.94 -5.91
C ASN A 258 -20.00 5.39 -5.21
N LYS A 259 -19.89 5.68 -3.88
CA LYS A 259 -18.77 5.23 -3.05
C LYS A 259 -18.63 3.70 -2.92
N HIS A 260 -19.61 2.93 -3.39
CA HIS A 260 -19.62 1.47 -3.35
C HIS A 260 -19.33 0.83 -4.73
N ARG A 261 -18.98 1.63 -5.75
CA ARG A 261 -18.57 1.15 -7.07
C ARG A 261 -17.08 1.40 -7.30
N TRP A 262 -16.32 0.33 -7.48
CA TRP A 262 -14.87 0.42 -7.65
C TRP A 262 -14.46 1.28 -8.85
N ALA A 263 -15.16 1.15 -9.97
CA ALA A 263 -14.88 1.95 -11.16
C ALA A 263 -14.96 3.48 -10.91
N GLU A 264 -15.82 3.90 -9.97
CA GLU A 264 -15.97 5.30 -9.60
C GLU A 264 -14.96 5.70 -8.51
N VAL A 265 -14.73 4.84 -7.51
CA VAL A 265 -13.83 5.12 -6.39
C VAL A 265 -12.35 5.04 -6.78
N SER A 266 -11.98 4.14 -7.69
CA SER A 266 -10.58 3.98 -8.14
C SER A 266 -9.96 5.27 -8.69
N GLN A 267 -10.77 6.16 -9.29
CA GLN A 267 -10.33 7.47 -9.75
C GLN A 267 -9.91 8.39 -8.60
N TYR A 268 -10.56 8.27 -7.45
CA TYR A 268 -10.20 9.01 -6.23
C TYR A 268 -9.03 8.37 -5.49
N VAL A 269 -8.86 7.04 -5.59
CA VAL A 269 -7.62 6.37 -5.15
C VAL A 269 -6.43 6.95 -5.92
N LEU A 270 -6.52 7.07 -7.26
CA LEU A 270 -5.51 7.76 -8.07
C LEU A 270 -5.38 9.24 -7.70
N GLY A 271 -6.51 9.87 -7.38
CA GLY A 271 -6.59 11.28 -7.00
C GLY A 271 -5.83 11.59 -5.71
N LEU A 272 -5.76 10.68 -4.73
CA LEU A 272 -5.05 10.87 -3.47
C LEU A 272 -3.54 11.14 -3.62
N ALA A 273 -2.98 11.01 -4.82
CA ALA A 273 -1.63 11.47 -5.14
C ALA A 273 -1.55 13.00 -5.43
N LYS A 274 -2.67 13.71 -5.53
CA LYS A 274 -2.74 15.12 -5.91
C LYS A 274 -3.16 16.00 -4.73
N PRO A 275 -2.52 17.20 -4.53
CA PRO A 275 -2.78 18.08 -3.39
C PRO A 275 -4.24 18.43 -3.18
N GLN A 276 -4.99 18.69 -4.26
CA GLN A 276 -6.41 19.03 -4.18
C GLN A 276 -7.31 17.94 -3.59
N TYR A 277 -6.85 16.68 -3.61
CA TYR A 277 -7.58 15.57 -3.03
C TYR A 277 -7.05 15.17 -1.65
N TYR A 278 -5.74 15.00 -1.49
CA TYR A 278 -5.23 14.57 -0.19
C TYR A 278 -5.29 15.66 0.90
N ASN A 279 -5.44 16.93 0.52
CA ASN A 279 -5.69 18.04 1.46
C ASN A 279 -7.19 18.37 1.61
N ASP A 280 -8.08 17.61 0.96
CA ASP A 280 -9.52 17.82 1.09
C ASP A 280 -9.97 17.53 2.52
N PRO A 281 -10.86 18.36 3.13
CA PRO A 281 -11.32 18.17 4.52
C PRO A 281 -11.96 16.81 4.83
N VAL A 282 -12.48 16.08 3.83
CA VAL A 282 -13.03 14.74 4.05
C VAL A 282 -11.98 13.66 4.12
N VAL A 283 -10.75 13.94 3.67
CA VAL A 283 -9.61 13.03 3.71
C VAL A 283 -8.92 13.13 5.07
N LYS A 284 -8.78 11.99 5.73
CA LYS A 284 -8.22 11.92 7.09
C LYS A 284 -6.78 11.41 7.13
N TYR A 285 -6.41 10.60 6.15
CA TYR A 285 -5.12 9.90 6.11
C TYR A 285 -4.17 10.45 5.04
N GLY A 286 -4.66 11.40 4.22
CA GLY A 286 -3.85 12.22 3.37
C GLY A 286 -3.33 11.54 2.11
N TYR A 287 -2.08 11.82 1.77
CA TYR A 287 -1.44 11.38 0.53
C TYR A 287 -1.30 9.86 0.42
N MET A 288 -1.59 9.33 -0.77
CA MET A 288 -1.41 7.91 -1.13
C MET A 288 -0.88 7.79 -2.58
N ARG A 289 0.00 6.81 -2.82
CA ARG A 289 0.43 6.41 -4.17
C ARG A 289 -0.59 5.47 -4.82
N GLY A 290 -1.77 5.99 -5.13
CA GLY A 290 -2.93 5.21 -5.55
C GLY A 290 -2.76 4.40 -6.84
N SER A 291 -1.81 4.78 -7.73
CA SER A 291 -1.58 4.07 -9.00
C SER A 291 -1.18 2.61 -8.79
N GLU A 292 -0.35 2.31 -7.81
CA GLU A 292 0.07 0.93 -7.50
C GLU A 292 -1.12 0.07 -7.08
N THR A 293 -1.97 0.63 -6.24
CA THR A 293 -3.15 -0.07 -5.72
C THR A 293 -4.19 -0.33 -6.81
N VAL A 294 -4.43 0.64 -7.69
CA VAL A 294 -5.36 0.44 -8.82
C VAL A 294 -4.82 -0.61 -9.79
N ASP A 295 -3.55 -0.54 -10.15
CA ASP A 295 -2.87 -1.55 -10.98
C ASP A 295 -2.90 -2.94 -10.33
N TYR A 296 -2.68 -3.01 -9.01
CA TYR A 296 -2.73 -4.25 -8.25
C TYR A 296 -4.08 -4.95 -8.39
N VAL A 297 -5.17 -4.22 -8.16
CA VAL A 297 -6.54 -4.76 -8.31
C VAL A 297 -6.78 -5.23 -9.74
N GLN A 298 -6.40 -4.44 -10.73
CA GLN A 298 -6.59 -4.77 -12.14
C GLN A 298 -5.84 -6.04 -12.54
N ARG A 299 -4.57 -6.18 -12.14
CA ARG A 299 -3.73 -7.33 -12.47
C ARG A 299 -4.24 -8.62 -11.83
N ILE A 300 -4.72 -8.54 -10.57
CA ILE A 300 -5.28 -9.71 -9.88
C ILE A 300 -6.56 -10.16 -10.56
N ASN A 301 -7.46 -9.25 -10.91
CA ASN A 301 -8.69 -9.59 -11.61
C ASN A 301 -8.41 -10.26 -12.96
N ALA A 302 -7.51 -9.70 -13.76
CA ALA A 302 -7.11 -10.29 -15.05
C ALA A 302 -6.51 -11.71 -14.86
N ARG A 303 -5.66 -11.90 -13.84
CA ARG A 303 -5.08 -13.20 -13.50
C ARG A 303 -6.12 -14.20 -13.02
N TYR A 304 -7.06 -13.74 -12.23
CA TYR A 304 -8.16 -14.57 -11.74
C TYR A 304 -9.03 -15.07 -12.89
N ASP A 305 -9.33 -14.24 -13.88
CA ASP A 305 -10.09 -14.64 -15.07
C ASP A 305 -9.35 -15.72 -15.87
N GLU A 306 -8.02 -15.63 -16.00
CA GLU A 306 -7.21 -16.70 -16.61
C GLU A 306 -7.33 -18.01 -15.81
N TYR A 307 -7.23 -17.96 -14.50
CA TYR A 307 -7.28 -19.15 -13.63
C TYR A 307 -8.67 -19.81 -13.63
N ARG A 308 -9.73 -19.02 -13.72
CA ARG A 308 -11.10 -19.55 -13.87
C ARG A 308 -11.31 -20.34 -15.14
N GLY A 309 -10.64 -19.98 -16.21
CA GLY A 309 -10.73 -20.68 -17.50
C GLY A 309 -10.04 -22.04 -17.52
N VAL A 310 -9.17 -22.33 -16.54
CA VAL A 310 -8.28 -23.51 -16.60
C VAL A 310 -8.45 -24.43 -15.39
N ALA A 311 -8.49 -23.90 -14.18
CA ALA A 311 -8.57 -24.67 -12.96
C ALA A 311 -10.02 -24.84 -12.47
N ARG A 312 -10.34 -25.98 -11.87
CA ARG A 312 -11.66 -26.22 -11.27
C ARG A 312 -11.86 -25.37 -10.02
N GLY A 313 -12.99 -24.66 -9.92
CA GLY A 313 -13.38 -23.93 -8.74
C GLY A 313 -13.91 -24.84 -7.64
N THR A 314 -13.86 -24.37 -6.39
CA THR A 314 -14.42 -25.05 -5.23
C THR A 314 -15.92 -24.75 -5.00
N GLY A 315 -16.65 -24.26 -6.01
CA GLY A 315 -18.06 -23.87 -5.88
C GLY A 315 -18.29 -22.60 -5.05
N GLY A 316 -17.21 -21.91 -4.65
CA GLY A 316 -17.29 -20.64 -3.95
C GLY A 316 -17.72 -19.49 -4.87
N PHE A 317 -17.92 -18.33 -4.26
CA PHE A 317 -18.30 -17.09 -4.93
C PHE A 317 -17.38 -16.77 -6.12
N THR A 318 -17.96 -16.57 -7.31
CA THR A 318 -17.27 -16.03 -8.49
C THR A 318 -17.51 -14.52 -8.57
N PRO A 319 -16.47 -13.67 -8.47
CA PRO A 319 -16.64 -12.22 -8.45
C PRO A 319 -17.17 -11.63 -9.77
N PHE A 320 -16.99 -12.34 -10.87
CA PHE A 320 -17.40 -11.84 -12.19
C PHE A 320 -18.51 -12.72 -12.78
N GLY A 321 -19.72 -12.20 -12.83
CA GLY A 321 -20.82 -12.73 -13.60
C GLY A 321 -20.58 -12.50 -15.10
N GLY A 322 -19.68 -13.28 -15.69
CA GLY A 322 -19.57 -13.36 -17.14
C GLY A 322 -20.74 -14.17 -17.66
N GLY A 323 -21.69 -13.55 -18.33
CA GLY A 323 -22.69 -14.26 -19.09
C GLY A 323 -21.97 -15.24 -20.02
N SER A 324 -22.26 -16.52 -19.85
CA SER A 324 -21.85 -17.60 -20.72
C SER A 324 -22.43 -17.35 -22.13
N GLN A 325 -21.66 -16.69 -22.99
CA GLN A 325 -21.85 -16.88 -24.41
C GLN A 325 -21.18 -18.22 -24.76
N SER A 326 -21.98 -19.24 -24.84
CA SER A 326 -21.60 -20.50 -25.47
C SER A 326 -21.03 -20.20 -26.86
N PRO A 327 -19.86 -20.74 -27.23
CA PRO A 327 -19.39 -20.60 -28.59
C PRO A 327 -20.42 -21.25 -29.51
N ARG A 328 -21.01 -20.46 -30.39
CA ARG A 328 -21.81 -20.98 -31.48
C ARG A 328 -20.94 -21.98 -32.25
N LYS A 329 -21.34 -23.25 -32.28
CA LYS A 329 -20.81 -24.24 -33.17
C LYS A 329 -21.00 -23.70 -34.59
N SER A 330 -19.92 -23.36 -35.27
CA SER A 330 -19.93 -23.16 -36.68
C SER A 330 -20.16 -24.53 -37.35
N GLU A 331 -21.34 -24.74 -37.89
CA GLU A 331 -21.58 -25.84 -38.80
C GLU A 331 -20.69 -25.66 -40.04
N ARG A 332 -19.64 -26.49 -40.14
CA ARG A 332 -18.92 -26.71 -41.37
C ARG A 332 -19.86 -27.47 -42.31
N LYS A 333 -20.45 -26.77 -43.29
CA LYS A 333 -21.03 -27.43 -44.44
C LYS A 333 -19.90 -28.06 -45.24
N ASN A 334 -19.87 -29.39 -45.23
CA ASN A 334 -19.13 -30.16 -46.20
C ASN A 334 -19.76 -29.93 -47.59
N ARG A 335 -19.00 -29.34 -48.49
CA ARG A 335 -19.26 -29.36 -49.95
C ARG A 335 -18.17 -30.23 -50.56
N PHE A 336 -18.52 -31.45 -50.84
CA PHE A 336 -17.97 -32.25 -51.91
C PHE A 336 -19.09 -33.18 -52.40
N GLU A 337 -19.66 -32.86 -53.55
CA GLU A 337 -20.29 -33.77 -54.47
C GLU A 337 -19.86 -33.36 -55.88
N VAL A 338 -19.25 -34.36 -56.56
CA VAL A 338 -18.98 -34.60 -58.00
C VAL A 338 -17.95 -33.66 -58.64
#